data_c5ac5ce1e0ffae1eec7a31e7bdb38284
#
_entry.id   c5ac5ce1e0ffae1eec7a31e7bdb38284
#
_cell.length_a   1.000
_cell.length_b   1.000
_cell.length_c   1.000
_cell.angle_alpha   90.00
_cell.angle_beta   90.00
_cell.angle_gamma   90.00
#
_symmetry.space_group_name_H-M   'P 1'
#
loop_
_entity.id
_entity.type
_entity.pdbx_description
1 polymer ?
#
loop_
_entity_poly.entity_id
_entity_poly.type
_entity_poly.pdbx_seq_one_letter_code
_entity_poly.pdbx_strand_id
1 'polypeptide(L)'
;MAVRLSRTFLLRKLHQLTGILPLGVFLLEHFYTNSKAMTGTNGADFNNAVKDLQSIPYILFVEVIGIFIPLIYHAVYGLFITWEARPNNLAYPYPRNWFYTIQRVTGVVLFFFITFHVLNFRFGLIPGLNELSVADHPMRAFDIVRGEFSNAVIFAVYVVGITATVWHLANGLWLFAVDWGIVIGERAQRVTGYACIAVGLLLLAVGINAEIAFIRPGGLLQGILY
;
A
#
# COMPACT_ATOMS: atom_id res chain seq x y z
N MET A 1 -31.74 -24.40 12.09
CA MET A 1 -30.77 -24.10 13.17
C MET A 1 -29.91 -22.91 12.70
N ALA A 2 -30.05 -21.73 13.30
CA ALA A 2 -29.28 -20.56 12.88
C ALA A 2 -27.81 -20.72 13.36
N VAL A 3 -26.86 -20.74 12.45
CA VAL A 3 -25.43 -20.77 12.79
C VAL A 3 -25.06 -19.42 13.39
N ARG A 4 -24.80 -19.38 14.70
CA ARG A 4 -24.24 -18.17 15.35
C ARG A 4 -22.77 -18.04 14.95
N LEU A 5 -22.47 -17.09 14.06
CA LEU A 5 -21.09 -16.74 13.73
C LEU A 5 -20.40 -16.13 14.99
N SER A 6 -19.17 -16.58 15.27
CA SER A 6 -18.43 -16.03 16.39
C SER A 6 -18.01 -14.57 16.11
N ARG A 7 -18.00 -13.72 17.15
CA ARG A 7 -17.54 -12.33 17.03
C ARG A 7 -16.14 -12.23 16.43
N THR A 8 -15.23 -13.09 16.86
CA THR A 8 -13.85 -13.14 16.34
C THR A 8 -13.82 -13.47 14.84
N PHE A 9 -14.67 -14.39 14.37
CA PHE A 9 -14.79 -14.71 12.95
C PHE A 9 -15.22 -13.48 12.13
N LEU A 10 -16.25 -12.77 12.58
CA LEU A 10 -16.75 -11.57 11.89
C LEU A 10 -15.70 -10.46 11.84
N LEU A 11 -15.01 -10.20 12.94
CA LEU A 11 -13.95 -9.17 12.98
C LEU A 11 -12.78 -9.54 12.07
N ARG A 12 -12.35 -10.81 12.01
CA ARG A 12 -11.31 -11.24 11.08
C ARG A 12 -11.74 -11.10 9.61
N LYS A 13 -13.00 -11.42 9.28
CA LYS A 13 -13.54 -11.22 7.94
C LYS A 13 -13.63 -9.74 7.56
N LEU A 14 -14.05 -8.89 8.50
CA LEU A 14 -14.07 -7.44 8.28
C LEU A 14 -12.65 -6.88 8.08
N HIS A 15 -11.66 -7.34 8.84
CA HIS A 15 -10.26 -6.96 8.64
C HIS A 15 -9.76 -7.32 7.23
N GLN A 16 -10.05 -8.54 6.74
CA GLN A 16 -9.69 -8.93 5.38
C GLN A 16 -10.42 -8.06 4.34
N LEU A 17 -11.71 -7.83 4.53
CA LEU A 17 -12.53 -7.05 3.60
C LEU A 17 -12.04 -5.60 3.51
N THR A 18 -11.77 -4.94 4.63
CA THR A 18 -11.27 -3.56 4.65
C THR A 18 -9.91 -3.42 3.97
N GLY A 19 -9.06 -4.45 4.05
CA GLY A 19 -7.76 -4.46 3.36
C GLY A 19 -7.85 -4.57 1.84
N ILE A 20 -8.90 -5.21 1.32
CA ILE A 20 -9.04 -5.45 -0.13
C ILE A 20 -9.92 -4.39 -0.80
N LEU A 21 -11.14 -4.16 -0.30
CA LEU A 21 -12.08 -3.28 -1.00
C LEU A 21 -11.72 -1.81 -0.84
N PRO A 22 -11.78 -1.16 0.31
CA PRO A 22 -11.42 0.25 0.33
C PRO A 22 -9.92 0.47 0.16
N LEU A 23 -9.08 -0.20 0.95
CA LEU A 23 -7.65 0.10 0.96
C LEU A 23 -6.91 -0.42 -0.27
N GLY A 24 -7.23 -1.63 -0.75
CA GLY A 24 -6.62 -2.16 -1.98
C GLY A 24 -7.01 -1.35 -3.21
N VAL A 25 -8.27 -0.91 -3.33
CA VAL A 25 -8.72 -0.02 -4.42
C VAL A 25 -8.02 1.33 -4.35
N PHE A 26 -7.97 1.94 -3.16
CA PHE A 26 -7.22 3.18 -2.95
C PHE A 26 -5.74 3.03 -3.31
N LEU A 27 -5.12 1.90 -2.95
CA LEU A 27 -3.72 1.68 -3.27
C LEU A 27 -3.44 1.63 -4.77
N LEU A 28 -4.33 1.03 -5.57
CA LEU A 28 -4.21 1.04 -7.03
C LEU A 28 -4.30 2.46 -7.61
N GLU A 29 -5.25 3.25 -7.12
CA GLU A 29 -5.37 4.68 -7.47
C GLU A 29 -4.10 5.43 -7.07
N HIS A 30 -3.60 5.22 -5.85
CA HIS A 30 -2.40 5.86 -5.33
C HIS A 30 -1.14 5.53 -6.17
N PHE A 31 -0.97 4.27 -6.58
CA PHE A 31 0.12 3.90 -7.50
C PHE A 31 -0.05 4.53 -8.88
N TYR A 32 -1.28 4.61 -9.38
CA TYR A 32 -1.56 5.29 -10.64
C TYR A 32 -1.21 6.78 -10.58
N THR A 33 -1.66 7.50 -9.56
CA THR A 33 -1.34 8.91 -9.36
C THR A 33 0.16 9.12 -9.22
N ASN A 34 0.87 8.30 -8.42
CA ASN A 34 2.31 8.40 -8.28
C ASN A 34 3.06 8.07 -9.59
N SER A 35 2.52 7.19 -10.43
CA SER A 35 3.11 6.88 -11.75
C SER A 35 3.17 8.10 -12.68
N LYS A 36 2.36 9.13 -12.46
CA LYS A 36 2.41 10.40 -13.20
C LYS A 36 3.71 11.18 -12.99
N ALA A 37 4.49 10.86 -11.96
CA ALA A 37 5.84 11.38 -11.82
C ALA A 37 6.80 10.92 -12.92
N MET A 38 6.49 9.80 -13.60
CA MET A 38 7.28 9.27 -14.71
C MET A 38 7.02 10.00 -16.05
N THR A 39 5.94 10.78 -16.14
CA THR A 39 5.50 11.44 -17.37
C THR A 39 5.47 12.97 -17.20
N GLY A 40 5.36 13.68 -18.31
CA GLY A 40 5.35 15.14 -18.30
C GLY A 40 6.72 15.78 -18.03
N THR A 41 6.76 17.10 -18.05
CA THR A 41 7.94 17.88 -17.74
C THR A 41 7.84 18.47 -16.33
N ASN A 42 8.93 18.37 -15.56
CA ASN A 42 9.03 18.95 -14.22
C ASN A 42 7.88 18.58 -13.27
N GLY A 43 7.36 17.32 -13.38
CA GLY A 43 6.31 16.82 -12.50
C GLY A 43 4.91 17.40 -12.74
N ALA A 44 4.68 18.06 -13.87
CA ALA A 44 3.40 18.70 -14.17
C ALA A 44 2.23 17.70 -14.15
N ASP A 45 2.42 16.51 -14.71
CA ASP A 45 1.38 15.48 -14.75
C ASP A 45 1.02 14.97 -13.36
N PHE A 46 2.01 14.80 -12.48
CA PHE A 46 1.79 14.43 -11.08
C PHE A 46 1.04 15.53 -10.32
N ASN A 47 1.48 16.80 -10.44
CA ASN A 47 0.81 17.94 -9.82
C ASN A 47 -0.65 18.06 -10.27
N ASN A 48 -0.92 17.89 -11.56
CA ASN A 48 -2.28 17.92 -12.09
C ASN A 48 -3.12 16.75 -11.54
N ALA A 49 -2.58 15.54 -11.48
CA ALA A 49 -3.29 14.40 -10.93
C ALA A 49 -3.64 14.60 -9.43
N VAL A 50 -2.70 15.14 -8.63
CA VAL A 50 -2.96 15.49 -7.23
C VAL A 50 -4.03 16.57 -7.13
N LYS A 51 -3.97 17.62 -7.97
CA LYS A 51 -4.97 18.69 -8.02
C LYS A 51 -6.36 18.14 -8.37
N ASP A 52 -6.45 17.26 -9.35
CA ASP A 52 -7.72 16.66 -9.78
C ASP A 52 -8.34 15.84 -8.65
N LEU A 53 -7.54 15.04 -7.93
CA LEU A 53 -7.99 14.30 -6.73
C LEU A 53 -8.50 15.26 -5.65
N GLN A 54 -7.76 16.34 -5.33
CA GLN A 54 -8.16 17.30 -4.32
C GLN A 54 -9.38 18.13 -4.72
N SER A 55 -9.72 18.19 -6.01
CA SER A 55 -10.90 18.87 -6.53
C SER A 55 -12.20 18.07 -6.43
N ILE A 56 -12.12 16.79 -6.06
CA ILE A 56 -13.30 15.93 -5.91
C ILE A 56 -14.22 16.51 -4.82
N PRO A 57 -15.51 16.72 -5.10
CA PRO A 57 -16.45 17.21 -4.10
C PRO A 57 -16.46 16.33 -2.85
N TYR A 58 -16.40 16.96 -1.69
CA TYR A 58 -16.39 16.26 -0.38
C TYR A 58 -15.22 15.30 -0.21
N ILE A 59 -14.05 15.56 -0.81
CA ILE A 59 -12.87 14.68 -0.75
C ILE A 59 -12.49 14.30 0.69
N LEU A 60 -12.57 15.23 1.64
CA LEU A 60 -12.30 14.94 3.05
C LEU A 60 -13.23 13.84 3.61
N PHE A 61 -14.52 13.86 3.22
CA PHE A 61 -15.46 12.82 3.63
C PHE A 61 -15.07 11.47 3.01
N VAL A 62 -14.69 11.44 1.74
CA VAL A 62 -14.21 10.24 1.04
C VAL A 62 -12.94 9.70 1.71
N GLU A 63 -11.98 10.56 2.04
CA GLU A 63 -10.75 10.18 2.75
C GLU A 63 -11.05 9.59 4.13
N VAL A 64 -11.88 10.26 4.93
CA VAL A 64 -12.18 9.81 6.31
C VAL A 64 -12.93 8.49 6.31
N ILE A 65 -14.04 8.40 5.57
CA ILE A 65 -14.90 7.21 5.59
C ILE A 65 -14.35 6.08 4.72
N GLY A 66 -13.79 6.42 3.55
CA GLY A 66 -13.29 5.43 2.58
C GLY A 66 -11.87 4.97 2.85
N ILE A 67 -11.03 5.78 3.52
CA ILE A 67 -9.61 5.44 3.71
C ILE A 67 -9.25 5.39 5.19
N PHE A 68 -9.36 6.49 5.95
CA PHE A 68 -8.80 6.54 7.30
C PHE A 68 -9.50 5.60 8.30
N ILE A 69 -10.83 5.53 8.31
CA ILE A 69 -11.56 4.61 9.21
C ILE A 69 -11.22 3.14 8.88
N PRO A 70 -11.32 2.67 7.62
CA PRO A 70 -10.88 1.32 7.24
C PRO A 70 -9.41 1.05 7.56
N LEU A 71 -8.53 2.02 7.32
CA LEU A 71 -7.09 1.89 7.57
C LEU A 71 -6.79 1.71 9.07
N ILE A 72 -7.35 2.56 9.92
CA ILE A 72 -7.17 2.46 11.37
C ILE A 72 -7.67 1.11 11.87
N TYR A 73 -8.87 0.70 11.43
CA TYR A 73 -9.41 -0.60 11.82
C TYR A 73 -8.52 -1.75 11.34
N HIS A 74 -8.15 -1.75 10.06
CA HIS A 74 -7.30 -2.78 9.46
C HIS A 74 -5.94 -2.88 10.16
N ALA A 75 -5.28 -1.75 10.37
CA ALA A 75 -3.97 -1.70 10.99
C ALA A 75 -4.00 -2.12 12.45
N VAL A 76 -4.88 -1.54 13.27
CA VAL A 76 -4.96 -1.84 14.71
C VAL A 76 -5.40 -3.29 14.95
N TYR A 77 -6.44 -3.75 14.24
CA TYR A 77 -6.88 -5.13 14.38
C TYR A 77 -5.85 -6.12 13.80
N GLY A 78 -5.11 -5.73 12.77
CA GLY A 78 -3.99 -6.49 12.20
C GLY A 78 -2.84 -6.67 13.20
N LEU A 79 -2.51 -5.66 13.99
CA LEU A 79 -1.54 -5.80 15.09
C LEU A 79 -2.03 -6.79 16.15
N PHE A 80 -3.32 -6.80 16.46
CA PHE A 80 -3.94 -7.77 17.36
C PHE A 80 -3.78 -9.21 16.83
N ILE A 81 -4.11 -9.43 15.56
CA ILE A 81 -3.93 -10.74 14.89
C ILE A 81 -2.46 -11.16 14.91
N THR A 82 -1.54 -10.20 14.74
CA THR A 82 -0.10 -10.46 14.76
C THR A 82 0.38 -10.82 16.16
N TRP A 83 -0.13 -10.17 17.19
CA TRP A 83 0.18 -10.47 18.58
C TRP A 83 -0.25 -11.90 19.00
N GLU A 84 -1.41 -12.36 18.52
CA GLU A 84 -1.90 -13.72 18.76
C GLU A 84 -1.17 -14.79 17.91
N ALA A 85 -0.34 -14.39 16.96
CA ALA A 85 0.29 -15.31 16.01
C ALA A 85 1.33 -16.22 16.67
N ARG A 86 1.33 -17.48 16.24
CA ARG A 86 2.30 -18.49 16.70
C ARG A 86 3.02 -19.08 15.47
N PRO A 87 4.08 -18.43 14.97
CA PRO A 87 4.83 -18.96 13.84
C PRO A 87 5.52 -20.28 14.23
N ASN A 88 5.55 -21.21 13.30
CA ASN A 88 6.14 -22.54 13.47
C ASN A 88 7.13 -22.89 12.36
N ASN A 89 7.74 -21.90 11.75
CA ASN A 89 8.60 -22.01 10.57
C ASN A 89 9.83 -22.91 10.81
N LEU A 90 10.34 -22.96 12.05
CA LEU A 90 11.49 -23.80 12.40
C LEU A 90 11.12 -25.27 12.46
N ALA A 91 9.89 -25.60 12.89
CA ALA A 91 9.39 -26.97 12.94
C ALA A 91 8.86 -27.45 11.58
N TYR A 92 8.27 -26.51 10.80
CA TYR A 92 7.65 -26.79 9.50
C TYR A 92 8.08 -25.74 8.46
N PRO A 93 9.27 -25.89 7.82
CA PRO A 93 9.85 -24.88 6.92
C PRO A 93 9.21 -24.84 5.53
N TYR A 94 7.90 -24.98 5.42
CA TYR A 94 7.18 -24.90 4.16
C TYR A 94 7.02 -23.44 3.70
N PRO A 95 7.03 -23.14 2.40
CA PRO A 95 6.86 -21.78 1.87
C PRO A 95 5.62 -21.05 2.42
N ARG A 96 4.50 -21.75 2.58
CA ARG A 96 3.24 -21.18 3.13
C ARG A 96 3.39 -20.68 4.57
N ASN A 97 4.22 -21.34 5.39
CA ASN A 97 4.50 -20.88 6.76
C ASN A 97 5.36 -19.61 6.76
N TRP A 98 6.30 -19.51 5.82
CA TRP A 98 7.05 -18.28 5.63
C TRP A 98 6.17 -17.14 5.13
N PHE A 99 5.27 -17.38 4.19
CA PHE A 99 4.30 -16.38 3.72
C PHE A 99 3.39 -15.89 4.86
N TYR A 100 2.96 -16.80 5.74
CA TYR A 100 2.24 -16.46 6.96
C TYR A 100 3.02 -15.51 7.86
N THR A 101 4.31 -15.76 8.07
CA THR A 101 5.18 -14.94 8.91
C THR A 101 5.49 -13.60 8.25
N ILE A 102 5.86 -13.60 6.97
CA ILE A 102 6.18 -12.37 6.22
C ILE A 102 4.95 -11.46 6.13
N GLN A 103 3.73 -11.99 5.98
CA GLN A 103 2.50 -11.19 6.00
C GLN A 103 2.36 -10.38 7.30
N ARG A 104 2.74 -10.94 8.43
CA ARG A 104 2.69 -10.26 9.73
C ARG A 104 3.82 -9.27 9.92
N VAL A 105 5.03 -9.66 9.54
CA VAL A 105 6.18 -8.75 9.58
C VAL A 105 5.92 -7.52 8.70
N THR A 106 5.46 -7.72 7.47
CA THR A 106 5.12 -6.60 6.58
C THR A 106 3.97 -5.78 7.13
N GLY A 107 2.96 -6.37 7.77
CA GLY A 107 1.88 -5.64 8.43
C GLY A 107 2.39 -4.71 9.55
N VAL A 108 3.34 -5.16 10.36
CA VAL A 108 3.98 -4.32 11.41
C VAL A 108 4.82 -3.21 10.77
N VAL A 109 5.63 -3.53 9.76
CA VAL A 109 6.42 -2.54 9.02
C VAL A 109 5.50 -1.47 8.44
N LEU A 110 4.40 -1.87 7.83
CA LEU A 110 3.42 -0.96 7.23
C LEU A 110 2.69 -0.09 8.26
N PHE A 111 2.44 -0.59 9.46
CA PHE A 111 1.87 0.24 10.51
C PHE A 111 2.72 1.49 10.76
N PHE A 112 4.03 1.32 10.93
CA PHE A 112 4.95 2.44 11.13
C PHE A 112 5.15 3.26 9.86
N PHE A 113 5.37 2.60 8.73
CA PHE A 113 5.61 3.27 7.46
C PHE A 113 4.42 4.13 7.01
N ILE A 114 3.19 3.59 7.04
CA ILE A 114 1.99 4.34 6.61
C ILE A 114 1.70 5.47 7.61
N THR A 115 1.91 5.26 8.91
CA THR A 115 1.79 6.34 9.89
C THR A 115 2.76 7.47 9.57
N PHE A 116 4.03 7.15 9.35
CA PHE A 116 5.05 8.13 8.92
C PHE A 116 4.64 8.81 7.61
N HIS A 117 4.29 8.04 6.58
CA HIS A 117 3.90 8.53 5.27
C HIS A 117 2.72 9.52 5.31
N VAL A 118 1.67 9.17 6.06
CA VAL A 118 0.48 10.02 6.20
C VAL A 118 0.80 11.28 7.00
N LEU A 119 1.50 11.18 8.11
CA LEU A 119 1.90 12.34 8.92
C LEU A 119 2.81 13.28 8.13
N ASN A 120 3.68 12.72 7.30
CA ASN A 120 4.61 13.51 6.49
C ASN A 120 3.90 14.18 5.30
N PHE A 121 3.40 13.40 4.34
CA PHE A 121 2.90 13.97 3.09
C PHE A 121 1.46 14.47 3.14
N ARG A 122 0.57 13.80 3.90
CA ARG A 122 -0.83 14.25 3.97
C ARG A 122 -1.01 15.44 4.91
N PHE A 123 -0.26 15.48 6.01
CA PHE A 123 -0.44 16.47 7.05
C PHE A 123 0.74 17.45 7.23
N GLY A 124 1.95 17.16 6.71
CA GLY A 124 3.13 18.01 6.88
C GLY A 124 3.54 18.17 8.35
N LEU A 125 3.41 17.13 9.16
CA LEU A 125 3.60 17.19 10.62
C LEU A 125 4.95 16.66 11.11
N ILE A 126 5.85 16.23 10.23
CA ILE A 126 7.15 15.68 10.66
C ILE A 126 8.18 16.81 10.72
N PRO A 127 8.61 17.23 11.93
CA PRO A 127 9.59 18.31 12.08
C PRO A 127 10.92 17.98 11.39
N GLY A 128 11.46 18.95 10.66
CA GLY A 128 12.75 18.83 9.99
C GLY A 128 12.74 18.06 8.66
N LEU A 129 11.57 17.55 8.22
CA LEU A 129 11.38 17.03 6.88
C LEU A 129 10.59 18.03 6.03
N ASN A 130 9.32 17.84 5.89
CA ASN A 130 8.48 18.72 5.10
C ASN A 130 7.37 19.33 5.97
N GLU A 131 7.29 20.66 5.95
CA GLU A 131 6.26 21.41 6.69
C GLU A 131 5.03 21.71 5.83
N LEU A 132 5.00 21.22 4.58
CA LEU A 132 3.92 21.46 3.63
C LEU A 132 3.17 20.16 3.32
N SER A 133 1.87 20.15 3.53
CA SER A 133 0.99 19.09 3.07
C SER A 133 0.94 19.07 1.54
N VAL A 134 1.11 17.88 0.95
CA VAL A 134 0.92 17.65 -0.50
C VAL A 134 -0.51 17.97 -0.92
N ALA A 135 -1.49 17.63 -0.06
CA ALA A 135 -2.89 17.85 -0.37
C ALA A 135 -3.29 19.33 -0.38
N ASP A 136 -2.70 20.14 0.49
CA ASP A 136 -2.99 21.59 0.56
C ASP A 136 -2.20 22.39 -0.49
N HIS A 137 -1.14 21.77 -1.05
CA HIS A 137 -0.26 22.41 -2.04
C HIS A 137 -0.12 21.54 -3.31
N PRO A 138 -1.23 21.17 -4.00
CA PRO A 138 -1.20 20.19 -5.09
C PRO A 138 -0.28 20.61 -6.25
N MET A 139 -0.15 21.90 -6.55
CA MET A 139 0.73 22.39 -7.61
C MET A 139 2.22 22.39 -7.25
N ARG A 140 2.55 22.09 -6.00
CA ARG A 140 3.92 21.92 -5.50
C ARG A 140 4.21 20.49 -5.07
N ALA A 141 3.26 19.60 -5.26
CA ALA A 141 3.30 18.20 -4.77
C ALA A 141 4.56 17.47 -5.24
N PHE A 142 4.94 17.64 -6.52
CA PHE A 142 6.16 17.03 -7.06
C PHE A 142 7.43 17.54 -6.38
N ASP A 143 7.57 18.86 -6.19
CA ASP A 143 8.74 19.45 -5.56
C ASP A 143 8.85 19.05 -4.08
N ILE A 144 7.73 18.95 -3.38
CA ILE A 144 7.65 18.49 -2.00
C ILE A 144 8.21 17.06 -1.90
N VAL A 145 7.69 16.13 -2.70
CA VAL A 145 8.12 14.73 -2.69
C VAL A 145 9.57 14.60 -3.16
N ARG A 146 9.97 15.34 -4.21
CA ARG A 146 11.33 15.37 -4.71
C ARG A 146 12.34 15.84 -3.66
N GLY A 147 11.99 16.87 -2.90
CA GLY A 147 12.83 17.38 -1.83
C GLY A 147 13.14 16.32 -0.78
N GLU A 148 12.14 15.59 -0.36
CA GLU A 148 12.26 14.48 0.59
C GLU A 148 13.10 13.33 0.04
N PHE A 149 12.81 12.89 -1.18
CA PHE A 149 13.50 11.76 -1.82
C PHE A 149 14.95 12.09 -2.24
N SER A 150 15.34 13.35 -2.21
CA SER A 150 16.74 13.73 -2.34
C SER A 150 17.58 13.32 -1.12
N ASN A 151 16.94 12.99 0.02
CA ASN A 151 17.59 12.38 1.17
C ASN A 151 17.62 10.85 0.99
N ALA A 152 18.83 10.29 0.92
CA ALA A 152 19.04 8.87 0.68
C ALA A 152 18.41 7.95 1.75
N VAL A 153 18.32 8.41 3.02
CA VAL A 153 17.69 7.64 4.10
C VAL A 153 16.19 7.58 3.89
N ILE A 154 15.56 8.72 3.60
CA ILE A 154 14.12 8.77 3.31
C ILE A 154 13.80 7.92 2.08
N PHE A 155 14.57 8.07 1.00
CA PHE A 155 14.43 7.24 -0.19
C PHE A 155 14.48 5.74 0.14
N ALA A 156 15.47 5.29 0.91
CA ALA A 156 15.58 3.90 1.32
C ALA A 156 14.38 3.42 2.18
N VAL A 157 13.86 4.27 3.06
CA VAL A 157 12.65 3.99 3.85
C VAL A 157 11.45 3.75 2.93
N TYR A 158 11.31 4.54 1.85
CA TYR A 158 10.23 4.38 0.88
C TYR A 158 10.40 3.14 0.01
N VAL A 159 11.63 2.79 -0.42
CA VAL A 159 11.90 1.50 -1.10
C VAL A 159 11.43 0.31 -0.25
N VAL A 160 11.76 0.31 1.05
CA VAL A 160 11.33 -0.73 1.98
C VAL A 160 9.82 -0.71 2.16
N GLY A 161 9.22 0.48 2.34
CA GLY A 161 7.78 0.67 2.50
C GLY A 161 6.99 0.19 1.29
N ILE A 162 7.37 0.58 0.08
CA ILE A 162 6.74 0.15 -1.18
C ILE A 162 6.84 -1.37 -1.33
N THR A 163 8.03 -1.95 -1.08
CA THR A 163 8.23 -3.40 -1.17
C THR A 163 7.34 -4.15 -0.18
N ALA A 164 7.27 -3.68 1.06
CA ALA A 164 6.40 -4.26 2.08
C ALA A 164 4.91 -4.13 1.71
N THR A 165 4.50 -2.98 1.17
CA THR A 165 3.12 -2.71 0.72
C THR A 165 2.70 -3.67 -0.38
N VAL A 166 3.53 -3.81 -1.39
CA VAL A 166 3.24 -4.68 -2.55
C VAL A 166 3.18 -6.14 -2.14
N TRP A 167 4.13 -6.60 -1.31
CA TRP A 167 4.08 -7.96 -0.78
C TRP A 167 2.81 -8.19 0.05
N HIS A 168 2.50 -7.29 0.97
CA HIS A 168 1.34 -7.39 1.85
C HIS A 168 0.03 -7.46 1.07
N LEU A 169 -0.13 -6.61 0.05
CA LEU A 169 -1.29 -6.63 -0.83
C LEU A 169 -1.37 -7.92 -1.65
N ALA A 170 -0.30 -8.29 -2.36
CA ALA A 170 -0.32 -9.44 -3.27
C ALA A 170 -0.61 -10.76 -2.52
N ASN A 171 0.06 -10.98 -1.39
CA ASN A 171 -0.21 -12.13 -0.55
C ASN A 171 -1.58 -12.02 0.15
N GLY A 172 -2.00 -10.81 0.52
CA GLY A 172 -3.33 -10.53 1.08
C GLY A 172 -4.47 -10.86 0.12
N LEU A 173 -4.34 -10.52 -1.17
CA LEU A 173 -5.29 -10.89 -2.23
C LEU A 173 -5.44 -12.41 -2.37
N TRP A 174 -4.31 -13.11 -2.37
CA TRP A 174 -4.34 -14.59 -2.41
C TRP A 174 -5.02 -15.17 -1.19
N LEU A 175 -4.65 -14.72 0.02
CA LEU A 175 -5.27 -15.18 1.27
C LEU A 175 -6.77 -14.88 1.30
N PHE A 176 -7.17 -13.69 0.88
CA PHE A 176 -8.57 -13.30 0.78
C PHE A 176 -9.35 -14.25 -0.14
N ALA A 177 -8.84 -14.51 -1.35
CA ALA A 177 -9.50 -15.37 -2.32
C ALA A 177 -9.69 -16.81 -1.80
N VAL A 178 -8.71 -17.32 -1.05
CA VAL A 178 -8.78 -18.65 -0.42
C VAL A 178 -9.74 -18.66 0.77
N ASP A 179 -9.60 -17.70 1.69
CA ASP A 179 -10.38 -17.66 2.92
C ASP A 179 -11.87 -17.36 2.71
N TRP A 180 -12.20 -16.67 1.61
CA TRP A 180 -13.59 -16.37 1.24
C TRP A 180 -14.20 -17.45 0.33
N GLY A 181 -13.44 -18.51 0.03
CA GLY A 181 -13.92 -19.62 -0.80
C GLY A 181 -14.12 -19.26 -2.27
N ILE A 182 -13.52 -18.13 -2.73
CA ILE A 182 -13.53 -17.72 -4.15
C ILE A 182 -12.69 -18.72 -4.96
N VAL A 183 -11.60 -19.20 -4.36
CA VAL A 183 -10.65 -20.13 -4.98
C VAL A 183 -10.60 -21.42 -4.18
N ILE A 184 -11.08 -22.52 -4.76
CA ILE A 184 -11.18 -23.83 -4.13
C ILE A 184 -10.27 -24.83 -4.86
N GLY A 185 -9.59 -25.68 -4.10
CA GLY A 185 -8.70 -26.74 -4.61
C GLY A 185 -7.27 -26.28 -4.92
N GLU A 186 -6.34 -27.21 -4.82
CA GLU A 186 -4.89 -26.91 -4.88
C GLU A 186 -4.44 -26.24 -6.19
N ARG A 187 -4.94 -26.73 -7.33
CA ARG A 187 -4.57 -26.19 -8.65
C ARG A 187 -5.00 -24.73 -8.79
N ALA A 188 -6.26 -24.43 -8.42
CA ALA A 188 -6.81 -23.09 -8.50
C ALA A 188 -6.07 -22.14 -7.54
N GLN A 189 -5.82 -22.55 -6.30
CA GLN A 189 -5.03 -21.76 -5.33
C GLN A 189 -3.61 -21.47 -5.84
N ARG A 190 -2.96 -22.42 -6.51
CA ARG A 190 -1.62 -22.26 -7.08
C ARG A 190 -1.63 -21.26 -8.24
N VAL A 191 -2.57 -21.36 -9.17
CA VAL A 191 -2.71 -20.45 -10.32
C VAL A 191 -3.01 -19.04 -9.83
N THR A 192 -3.95 -18.87 -8.88
CA THR A 192 -4.25 -17.57 -8.27
C THR A 192 -3.03 -17.00 -7.55
N GLY A 193 -2.24 -17.84 -6.86
CA GLY A 193 -0.98 -17.41 -6.25
C GLY A 193 0.00 -16.81 -7.26
N TYR A 194 0.20 -17.47 -8.41
CA TYR A 194 1.04 -16.93 -9.48
C TYR A 194 0.48 -15.63 -10.07
N ALA A 195 -0.83 -15.52 -10.25
CA ALA A 195 -1.45 -14.28 -10.70
C ALA A 195 -1.24 -13.13 -9.69
N CYS A 196 -1.40 -13.38 -8.39
CA CYS A 196 -1.12 -12.39 -7.35
C CYS A 196 0.36 -11.99 -7.31
N ILE A 197 1.29 -12.92 -7.52
CA ILE A 197 2.73 -12.61 -7.63
C ILE A 197 2.98 -11.71 -8.86
N ALA A 198 2.39 -12.03 -10.01
CA ALA A 198 2.55 -11.22 -11.22
C ALA A 198 2.03 -9.78 -11.02
N VAL A 199 0.85 -9.62 -10.41
CA VAL A 199 0.30 -8.31 -10.02
C VAL A 199 1.26 -7.60 -9.06
N GLY A 200 1.78 -8.30 -8.04
CA GLY A 200 2.75 -7.74 -7.11
C GLY A 200 4.02 -7.25 -7.81
N LEU A 201 4.60 -8.03 -8.70
CA LEU A 201 5.80 -7.64 -9.43
C LEU A 201 5.56 -6.41 -10.33
N LEU A 202 4.39 -6.33 -10.97
CA LEU A 202 4.00 -5.16 -11.76
C LEU A 202 3.89 -3.91 -10.88
N LEU A 203 3.17 -4.01 -9.76
CA LEU A 203 3.03 -2.88 -8.82
C LEU A 203 4.38 -2.47 -8.22
N LEU A 204 5.26 -3.43 -7.90
CA LEU A 204 6.60 -3.12 -7.43
C LEU A 204 7.41 -2.34 -8.48
N ALA A 205 7.38 -2.80 -9.73
CA ALA A 205 8.06 -2.12 -10.82
C ALA A 205 7.54 -0.68 -11.01
N VAL A 206 6.21 -0.50 -11.00
CA VAL A 206 5.59 0.83 -11.11
C VAL A 206 5.96 1.70 -9.90
N GLY A 207 5.84 1.18 -8.67
CA GLY A 207 6.08 1.95 -7.46
C GLY A 207 7.53 2.41 -7.32
N ILE A 208 8.49 1.51 -7.52
CA ILE A 208 9.92 1.85 -7.45
C ILE A 208 10.32 2.80 -8.60
N ASN A 209 9.78 2.57 -9.82
CA ASN A 209 10.08 3.49 -10.92
C ASN A 209 9.47 4.88 -10.70
N ALA A 210 8.27 4.99 -10.12
CA ALA A 210 7.68 6.26 -9.74
C ALA A 210 8.50 6.97 -8.67
N GLU A 211 8.98 6.26 -7.63
CA GLU A 211 9.85 6.81 -6.60
C GLU A 211 11.15 7.39 -7.22
N ILE A 212 11.80 6.64 -8.11
CA ILE A 212 12.99 7.10 -8.82
C ILE A 212 12.69 8.31 -9.70
N ALA A 213 11.50 8.38 -10.31
CA ALA A 213 11.12 9.47 -11.21
C ALA A 213 11.04 10.85 -10.51
N PHE A 214 10.80 10.89 -9.22
CA PHE A 214 10.86 12.16 -8.46
C PHE A 214 12.26 12.75 -8.42
N ILE A 215 13.32 11.93 -8.39
CA ILE A 215 14.71 12.40 -8.32
C ILE A 215 15.42 12.33 -9.69
N ARG A 216 14.97 11.48 -10.59
CA ARG A 216 15.48 11.31 -11.95
C ARG A 216 14.32 11.35 -12.94
N PRO A 217 14.19 12.41 -13.76
CA PRO A 217 13.11 12.53 -14.73
C PRO A 217 12.93 11.25 -15.57
N GLY A 218 11.69 10.79 -15.73
CA GLY A 218 11.37 9.56 -16.46
C GLY A 218 11.70 8.23 -15.74
N GLY A 219 12.33 8.29 -14.55
CA GLY A 219 12.70 7.10 -13.79
C GLY A 219 13.73 6.22 -14.52
N LEU A 220 13.63 4.88 -14.33
CA LEU A 220 14.48 3.90 -15.01
C LEU A 220 14.10 3.69 -16.48
N LEU A 221 12.88 4.05 -16.86
CA LEU A 221 12.34 3.83 -18.22
C LEU A 221 12.61 5.01 -19.15
N GLN A 222 13.38 6.01 -18.71
CA GLN A 222 13.82 7.12 -19.56
C GLN A 222 14.61 6.60 -20.77
N GLY A 223 14.16 6.92 -21.98
CA GLY A 223 14.76 6.44 -23.22
C GLY A 223 14.19 5.13 -23.77
N ILE A 224 13.23 4.50 -23.07
CA ILE A 224 12.44 3.37 -23.58
C ILE A 224 11.06 3.85 -24.04
N LEU A 225 10.52 4.87 -23.38
CA LEU A 225 9.16 5.40 -23.62
C LEU A 225 9.17 6.73 -24.40
N TYR A 226 10.35 7.30 -24.68
CA TYR A 226 10.54 8.57 -25.40
C TYR A 226 11.65 8.44 -26.43
#